data_4c2a5c1e9aafbddbe96ac8fcc999c31d
#
_entry.id   4c2a5c1e9aafbddbe96ac8fcc999c31d
#
_cell.length_a   1.000
_cell.length_b   1.000
_cell.length_c   1.000
_cell.angle_alpha   90.00
_cell.angle_beta   90.00
_cell.angle_gamma   90.00
#
_symmetry.space_group_name_H-M   'P 1'
#
loop_
_entity.id
_entity.type
_entity.pdbx_description
1 polymer ?
#
loop_
_entity_poly.entity_id
_entity_poly.type
_entity_poly.pdbx_seq_one_letter_code
_entity_poly.pdbx_strand_id
1 'polypeptide(L)'
;MAMGSFASAGFDSKRRTVPLPRLVTNMKTFTPDSSIASDVIPSPNFGERNQGRLPDMILLHYTGMPDVEGAIAQLCTAGTDVSAHYIVLEDGRIVQCVPESRRAWHAGVASWAGEEDINSCSIGVEIVNRGHDWGYPDFPLRQIAAVIALCRGIMLRRHVPSHRVLAHSDVAPHRKKDPGEKFPWHSLANSGVGHWVTPAPIVRGEGLKLGMISDSVRDLQQALARYGYGSPISGKFDAATAEVVTAFQRHFRPARVDGIADHSTLVTLQSLLASLPTETTVVEAR
;
A
#
# COMPACT_ATOMS: atom_id res chain seq x y z
N MET A 1 34.08 -11.10 -45.76
CA MET A 1 33.16 -9.95 -45.69
C MET A 1 31.76 -10.47 -45.94
N ALA A 2 30.92 -10.54 -44.90
CA ALA A 2 29.50 -10.76 -45.03
C ALA A 2 28.83 -9.94 -43.93
N MET A 3 28.18 -8.83 -44.33
CA MET A 3 27.40 -7.96 -43.47
C MET A 3 26.07 -8.63 -43.20
N GLY A 4 25.81 -9.01 -41.96
CA GLY A 4 24.52 -9.49 -41.51
C GLY A 4 23.59 -8.30 -41.19
N SER A 5 22.47 -8.21 -41.92
CA SER A 5 21.41 -7.25 -41.75
C SER A 5 20.64 -7.57 -40.45
N PHE A 6 20.63 -6.62 -39.49
CA PHE A 6 19.75 -6.67 -38.34
C PHE A 6 18.34 -6.22 -38.79
N ALA A 7 17.41 -7.16 -38.84
CA ALA A 7 16.00 -6.86 -39.02
C ALA A 7 15.45 -6.21 -37.76
N SER A 8 14.96 -4.98 -37.87
CA SER A 8 14.20 -4.28 -36.81
C SER A 8 12.87 -4.99 -36.60
N ALA A 9 12.67 -5.62 -35.44
CA ALA A 9 11.37 -6.13 -35.03
C ALA A 9 10.44 -4.94 -34.80
N GLY A 10 9.44 -4.81 -35.69
CA GLY A 10 8.40 -3.79 -35.58
C GLY A 10 7.60 -3.98 -34.30
N PHE A 11 7.53 -2.94 -33.49
CA PHE A 11 6.72 -2.85 -32.28
C PHE A 11 5.25 -2.77 -32.71
N ASP A 12 4.50 -3.87 -32.57
CA ASP A 12 3.06 -3.91 -32.88
C ASP A 12 2.28 -3.02 -31.90
N SER A 13 1.83 -1.85 -32.38
CA SER A 13 1.17 -0.81 -31.60
C SER A 13 -0.35 -1.03 -31.45
N LYS A 14 -0.89 -2.19 -31.74
CA LYS A 14 -2.31 -2.49 -31.52
C LYS A 14 -2.56 -2.99 -30.09
N ARG A 15 -2.43 -2.08 -29.12
CA ARG A 15 -2.87 -2.31 -27.75
C ARG A 15 -4.39 -2.35 -27.69
N ARG A 16 -4.98 -3.52 -27.48
CA ARG A 16 -6.40 -3.63 -27.10
C ARG A 16 -6.52 -3.06 -25.67
N THR A 17 -7.07 -1.86 -25.55
CA THR A 17 -7.56 -1.36 -24.26
C THR A 17 -8.74 -2.25 -23.87
N VAL A 18 -8.64 -2.90 -22.71
CA VAL A 18 -9.78 -3.64 -22.15
C VAL A 18 -10.89 -2.63 -21.87
N PRO A 19 -12.08 -2.78 -22.46
CA PRO A 19 -13.18 -1.88 -22.18
C PRO A 19 -13.55 -1.98 -20.69
N LEU A 20 -13.75 -0.84 -20.03
CA LEU A 20 -14.26 -0.83 -18.67
C LEU A 20 -15.71 -1.34 -18.66
N PRO A 21 -16.12 -2.14 -17.66
CA PRO A 21 -17.48 -2.58 -17.53
C PRO A 21 -18.40 -1.35 -17.36
N ARG A 22 -19.48 -1.29 -18.17
CA ARG A 22 -20.54 -0.32 -17.98
C ARG A 22 -21.39 -0.77 -16.79
N LEU A 23 -21.01 -0.40 -15.58
CA LEU A 23 -21.92 -0.53 -14.46
C LEU A 23 -23.05 0.48 -14.64
N VAL A 24 -24.29 0.01 -14.70
CA VAL A 24 -25.47 0.88 -14.68
C VAL A 24 -25.62 1.34 -13.23
N THR A 25 -24.91 2.39 -12.86
CA THR A 25 -25.10 3.04 -11.56
C THR A 25 -26.01 4.25 -11.77
N ASN A 26 -27.09 4.35 -11.01
CA ASN A 26 -27.94 5.56 -10.94
C ASN A 26 -27.24 6.70 -10.18
N MET A 27 -25.96 6.57 -9.88
CA MET A 27 -25.19 7.59 -9.19
C MET A 27 -24.76 8.71 -10.11
N LYS A 28 -24.84 9.94 -9.63
CA LYS A 28 -24.31 11.10 -10.34
C LYS A 28 -22.78 10.98 -10.42
N THR A 29 -22.22 11.17 -11.59
CA THR A 29 -20.80 11.35 -11.79
C THR A 29 -20.32 12.61 -11.08
N PHE A 30 -19.06 12.63 -10.68
CA PHE A 30 -18.40 13.78 -10.06
C PHE A 30 -17.13 14.14 -10.84
N THR A 31 -16.65 15.34 -10.65
CA THR A 31 -15.36 15.75 -11.21
C THR A 31 -14.23 15.06 -10.43
N PRO A 32 -13.31 14.34 -11.09
CA PRO A 32 -12.24 13.66 -10.39
C PRO A 32 -11.31 14.64 -9.66
N ASP A 33 -10.86 14.25 -8.46
CA ASP A 33 -9.88 15.03 -7.67
C ASP A 33 -8.49 15.03 -8.32
N SER A 34 -8.16 13.99 -9.08
CA SER A 34 -6.90 13.85 -9.80
C SER A 34 -7.08 14.11 -11.29
N SER A 35 -6.30 15.03 -11.86
CA SER A 35 -6.31 15.35 -13.29
C SER A 35 -5.80 14.20 -14.19
N ILE A 36 -5.16 13.20 -13.61
CA ILE A 36 -4.69 12.00 -14.33
C ILE A 36 -5.65 10.82 -14.22
N ALA A 37 -6.78 10.97 -13.52
CA ALA A 37 -7.84 9.96 -13.56
C ALA A 37 -8.47 9.98 -14.95
N SER A 38 -8.47 8.83 -15.63
CA SER A 38 -9.00 8.68 -16.99
C SER A 38 -10.51 8.51 -17.01
N ASP A 39 -11.08 7.98 -15.91
CA ASP A 39 -12.48 7.61 -15.82
C ASP A 39 -12.99 7.81 -14.38
N VAL A 40 -14.33 7.94 -14.25
CA VAL A 40 -15.04 7.93 -12.98
C VAL A 40 -16.12 6.83 -13.02
N ILE A 41 -16.00 5.88 -12.09
CA ILE A 41 -17.03 4.85 -11.85
C ILE A 41 -17.46 4.99 -10.39
N PRO A 42 -18.53 5.74 -10.09
CA PRO A 42 -18.92 6.05 -8.72
C PRO A 42 -19.29 4.79 -7.92
N SER A 43 -18.70 4.64 -6.73
CA SER A 43 -19.10 3.65 -5.75
C SER A 43 -20.17 4.24 -4.82
N PRO A 44 -21.22 3.51 -4.48
CA PRO A 44 -22.19 3.92 -3.46
C PRO A 44 -21.71 3.65 -2.03
N ASN A 45 -20.61 2.89 -1.86
CA ASN A 45 -20.14 2.38 -0.58
C ASN A 45 -19.15 3.37 0.05
N PHE A 46 -19.62 4.47 0.60
CA PHE A 46 -18.80 5.45 1.31
C PHE A 46 -19.61 6.18 2.38
N GLY A 47 -18.92 6.87 3.26
CA GLY A 47 -19.53 7.72 4.30
C GLY A 47 -18.82 9.06 4.42
N GLU A 48 -19.20 9.81 5.44
CA GLU A 48 -18.48 11.00 5.86
C GLU A 48 -17.22 10.61 6.64
N ARG A 49 -16.15 11.40 6.50
CA ARG A 49 -14.94 11.22 7.33
C ARG A 49 -15.26 11.62 8.76
N ASN A 50 -14.83 10.81 9.72
CA ASN A 50 -15.12 11.01 11.12
C ASN A 50 -14.64 12.39 11.58
N GLN A 51 -15.50 13.15 12.23
CA GLN A 51 -15.22 14.50 12.73
C GLN A 51 -14.65 15.48 11.68
N GLY A 52 -14.96 15.27 10.40
CA GLY A 52 -14.43 16.11 9.31
C GLY A 52 -12.93 15.97 9.06
N ARG A 53 -12.32 14.87 9.53
CA ARG A 53 -10.87 14.61 9.39
C ARG A 53 -10.42 14.68 7.93
N LEU A 54 -9.32 15.37 7.68
CA LEU A 54 -8.65 15.37 6.40
C LEU A 54 -7.75 14.14 6.27
N PRO A 55 -7.69 13.50 5.08
CA PRO A 55 -6.80 12.38 4.87
C PRO A 55 -5.34 12.84 4.82
N ASP A 56 -4.50 12.17 5.58
CA ASP A 56 -3.06 12.39 5.71
C ASP A 56 -2.24 11.09 5.50
N MET A 57 -2.90 10.05 4.95
CA MET A 57 -2.33 8.73 4.68
C MET A 57 -2.76 8.25 3.30
N ILE A 58 -1.90 7.49 2.62
CA ILE A 58 -2.24 6.68 1.45
C ILE A 58 -2.13 5.22 1.85
N LEU A 59 -3.16 4.43 1.56
CA LEU A 59 -3.15 2.99 1.79
C LEU A 59 -3.22 2.25 0.45
N LEU A 60 -2.20 1.45 0.17
CA LEU A 60 -2.06 0.70 -1.07
C LEU A 60 -2.53 -0.74 -0.89
N HIS A 61 -3.33 -1.18 -1.86
CA HIS A 61 -3.93 -2.51 -1.92
C HIS A 61 -3.61 -3.17 -3.26
N TYR A 62 -3.71 -4.48 -3.33
CA TYR A 62 -4.06 -5.15 -4.57
C TYR A 62 -5.52 -5.61 -4.52
N THR A 63 -6.18 -5.69 -5.69
CA THR A 63 -7.59 -6.10 -5.74
C THR A 63 -7.82 -7.55 -5.30
N GLY A 64 -6.84 -8.45 -5.45
CA GLY A 64 -6.94 -9.86 -5.04
C GLY A 64 -8.06 -10.62 -5.75
N MET A 65 -8.41 -10.22 -6.98
CA MET A 65 -9.50 -10.78 -7.77
C MET A 65 -9.00 -11.36 -9.09
N PRO A 66 -9.67 -12.38 -9.64
CA PRO A 66 -9.25 -13.01 -10.89
C PRO A 66 -9.14 -12.06 -12.09
N ASP A 67 -10.01 -11.04 -12.14
CA ASP A 67 -10.12 -10.08 -13.23
C ASP A 67 -10.52 -8.68 -12.75
N VAL A 68 -10.39 -7.71 -13.64
CA VAL A 68 -10.69 -6.30 -13.37
C VAL A 68 -12.19 -6.04 -13.26
N GLU A 69 -13.01 -6.77 -14.00
CA GLU A 69 -14.47 -6.65 -14.00
C GLU A 69 -15.03 -7.00 -12.62
N GLY A 70 -14.59 -8.11 -12.05
CA GLY A 70 -14.94 -8.54 -10.69
C GLY A 70 -14.48 -7.54 -9.64
N ALA A 71 -13.26 -7.00 -9.77
CA ALA A 71 -12.73 -5.99 -8.85
C ALA A 71 -13.57 -4.70 -8.88
N ILE A 72 -13.91 -4.18 -10.05
CA ILE A 72 -14.76 -3.00 -10.20
C ILE A 72 -16.17 -3.28 -9.66
N ALA A 73 -16.74 -4.45 -9.97
CA ALA A 73 -18.05 -4.84 -9.45
C ALA A 73 -18.06 -4.89 -7.93
N GLN A 74 -17.04 -5.49 -7.30
CA GLN A 74 -16.91 -5.56 -5.85
C GLN A 74 -16.82 -4.18 -5.20
N LEU A 75 -16.06 -3.26 -5.79
CA LEU A 75 -15.81 -1.93 -5.21
C LEU A 75 -16.93 -0.90 -5.51
N CYS A 76 -17.73 -1.12 -6.57
CA CYS A 76 -18.67 -0.11 -7.07
C CYS A 76 -20.14 -0.58 -7.08
N THR A 77 -20.46 -1.79 -6.58
CA THR A 77 -21.85 -2.25 -6.46
C THR A 77 -22.38 -1.97 -5.05
N ALA A 78 -23.63 -1.57 -4.94
CA ALA A 78 -24.30 -1.34 -3.67
C ALA A 78 -24.39 -2.63 -2.83
N GLY A 79 -24.12 -2.52 -1.53
CA GLY A 79 -24.27 -3.63 -0.58
C GLY A 79 -23.07 -4.59 -0.53
N THR A 80 -21.96 -4.28 -1.18
CA THR A 80 -20.70 -5.04 -1.01
C THR A 80 -19.91 -4.61 0.22
N ASP A 81 -20.26 -3.45 0.82
CA ASP A 81 -19.65 -2.87 2.01
C ASP A 81 -18.14 -2.63 1.90
N VAL A 82 -17.64 -2.56 0.66
CA VAL A 82 -16.25 -2.20 0.36
C VAL A 82 -16.18 -1.19 -0.79
N SER A 83 -15.16 -0.36 -0.78
CA SER A 83 -14.83 0.59 -1.85
C SER A 83 -13.40 1.06 -1.73
N ALA A 84 -12.90 1.79 -2.74
CA ALA A 84 -11.65 2.53 -2.70
C ALA A 84 -11.83 3.90 -3.36
N HIS A 85 -10.89 4.82 -3.12
CA HIS A 85 -10.92 6.11 -3.81
C HIS A 85 -10.51 5.95 -5.26
N TYR A 86 -9.49 5.13 -5.51
CA TYR A 86 -8.93 4.92 -6.84
C TYR A 86 -8.69 3.45 -7.14
N ILE A 87 -8.81 3.09 -8.42
CA ILE A 87 -8.39 1.81 -8.97
C ILE A 87 -7.35 2.10 -10.06
N VAL A 88 -6.18 1.46 -10.00
CA VAL A 88 -5.14 1.55 -11.03
C VAL A 88 -5.10 0.25 -11.82
N LEU A 89 -5.41 0.33 -13.11
CA LEU A 89 -5.48 -0.81 -14.02
C LEU A 89 -4.08 -1.25 -14.48
N GLU A 90 -3.97 -2.49 -14.96
CA GLU A 90 -2.70 -3.05 -15.46
C GLU A 90 -2.13 -2.28 -16.67
N ASP A 91 -2.99 -1.58 -17.44
CA ASP A 91 -2.57 -0.74 -18.57
C ASP A 91 -2.18 0.69 -18.16
N GLY A 92 -2.27 1.02 -16.86
CA GLY A 92 -1.92 2.31 -16.28
C GLY A 92 -3.07 3.33 -16.25
N ARG A 93 -4.27 2.99 -16.72
CA ARG A 93 -5.45 3.85 -16.52
C ARG A 93 -5.80 3.91 -15.05
N ILE A 94 -6.31 5.07 -14.64
CA ILE A 94 -6.73 5.34 -13.27
C ILE A 94 -8.21 5.65 -13.26
N VAL A 95 -8.96 4.91 -12.48
CA VAL A 95 -10.40 5.10 -12.26
C VAL A 95 -10.61 5.68 -10.88
N GLN A 96 -11.37 6.76 -10.74
CA GLN A 96 -11.78 7.26 -9.43
C GLN A 96 -13.20 6.76 -9.11
N CYS A 97 -13.38 6.19 -7.89
CA CYS A 97 -14.64 5.59 -7.47
C CYS A 97 -15.29 6.36 -6.32
N VAL A 98 -14.51 6.93 -5.42
CA VAL A 98 -14.98 7.74 -4.29
C VAL A 98 -14.22 9.07 -4.27
N PRO A 99 -14.88 10.22 -4.08
CA PRO A 99 -14.20 11.50 -3.88
C PRO A 99 -13.25 11.46 -2.69
N GLU A 100 -12.06 12.08 -2.80
CA GLU A 100 -11.07 12.11 -1.71
C GLU A 100 -11.61 12.79 -0.44
N SER A 101 -12.63 13.65 -0.55
CA SER A 101 -13.31 14.26 0.59
C SER A 101 -14.19 13.29 1.38
N ARG A 102 -14.50 12.11 0.83
CA ARG A 102 -15.36 11.10 1.44
C ARG A 102 -14.53 9.98 2.06
N ARG A 103 -15.16 9.21 2.94
CA ARG A 103 -14.59 8.04 3.60
C ARG A 103 -14.94 6.78 2.79
N ALA A 104 -14.04 6.32 1.94
CA ALA A 104 -14.16 5.01 1.31
C ALA A 104 -13.92 3.89 2.34
N TRP A 105 -14.42 2.67 2.08
CA TRP A 105 -14.38 1.53 3.00
C TRP A 105 -13.40 0.47 2.50
N HIS A 106 -12.09 0.68 2.76
CA HIS A 106 -11.02 -0.18 2.23
C HIS A 106 -10.11 -0.80 3.31
N ALA A 107 -9.99 -0.17 4.48
CA ALA A 107 -9.05 -0.64 5.51
C ALA A 107 -9.63 -1.73 6.42
N GLY A 108 -10.96 -1.72 6.65
CA GLY A 108 -11.60 -2.60 7.64
C GLY A 108 -11.05 -2.38 9.06
N VAL A 109 -10.98 -3.44 9.87
CA VAL A 109 -10.32 -3.39 11.19
C VAL A 109 -8.83 -3.27 10.98
N ALA A 110 -8.25 -2.16 11.39
CA ALA A 110 -6.85 -1.79 11.14
C ALA A 110 -6.36 -0.80 12.19
N SER A 111 -5.06 -0.70 12.39
CA SER A 111 -4.46 0.31 13.27
C SER A 111 -3.08 0.74 12.79
N TRP A 112 -2.74 2.02 13.01
CA TRP A 112 -1.42 2.55 12.72
C TRP A 112 -1.10 3.75 13.60
N ALA A 113 0.01 3.73 14.33
CA ALA A 113 0.46 4.82 15.21
C ALA A 113 -0.65 5.33 16.14
N GLY A 114 -1.45 4.41 16.71
CA GLY A 114 -2.58 4.72 17.60
C GLY A 114 -3.89 5.11 16.90
N GLU A 115 -3.88 5.24 15.57
CA GLU A 115 -5.10 5.41 14.77
C GLU A 115 -5.81 4.07 14.57
N GLU A 116 -7.13 4.05 14.74
CA GLU A 116 -7.96 2.86 14.51
C GLU A 116 -8.97 3.06 13.37
N ASP A 117 -9.42 4.30 13.11
CA ASP A 117 -10.27 4.61 11.96
C ASP A 117 -9.42 5.00 10.73
N ILE A 118 -8.69 4.01 10.22
CA ILE A 118 -7.81 4.20 9.06
C ILE A 118 -8.59 4.68 7.83
N ASN A 119 -9.84 4.27 7.64
CA ASN A 119 -10.67 4.77 6.54
C ASN A 119 -10.88 6.30 6.58
N SER A 120 -11.00 6.90 7.77
CA SER A 120 -11.20 8.34 7.89
C SER A 120 -9.94 9.17 7.68
N CYS A 121 -8.76 8.60 7.91
CA CYS A 121 -7.49 9.31 7.75
C CYS A 121 -6.73 8.98 6.46
N SER A 122 -7.27 8.09 5.59
CA SER A 122 -6.52 7.63 4.42
C SER A 122 -7.26 7.82 3.09
N ILE A 123 -6.47 7.77 2.02
CA ILE A 123 -6.91 7.58 0.63
C ILE A 123 -6.52 6.15 0.23
N GLY A 124 -7.51 5.29 -0.05
CA GLY A 124 -7.27 3.92 -0.50
C GLY A 124 -7.09 3.85 -2.01
N VAL A 125 -6.04 3.17 -2.45
CA VAL A 125 -5.71 2.93 -3.85
C VAL A 125 -5.64 1.43 -4.10
N GLU A 126 -6.56 0.91 -4.88
CA GLU A 126 -6.60 -0.49 -5.33
C GLU A 126 -5.81 -0.64 -6.62
N ILE A 127 -4.84 -1.54 -6.64
CA ILE A 127 -3.98 -1.82 -7.78
C ILE A 127 -4.40 -3.17 -8.34
N VAL A 128 -4.89 -3.20 -9.59
CA VAL A 128 -5.36 -4.46 -10.19
C VAL A 128 -4.23 -5.46 -10.25
N ASN A 129 -4.34 -6.49 -9.45
CA ASN A 129 -3.46 -7.64 -9.39
C ASN A 129 -4.21 -8.79 -8.73
N ARG A 130 -4.04 -9.99 -9.22
CA ARG A 130 -4.73 -11.18 -8.72
C ARG A 130 -4.39 -11.52 -7.27
N GLY A 131 -3.22 -11.08 -6.79
CA GLY A 131 -2.80 -11.35 -5.42
C GLY A 131 -2.42 -12.81 -5.17
N HIS A 132 -2.08 -13.10 -3.92
CA HIS A 132 -1.54 -14.39 -3.50
C HIS A 132 -2.44 -15.60 -3.82
N ASP A 133 -3.75 -15.43 -3.75
CA ASP A 133 -4.70 -16.53 -3.93
C ASP A 133 -4.91 -16.92 -5.41
N TRP A 134 -4.47 -16.06 -6.35
CA TRP A 134 -4.64 -16.24 -7.79
C TRP A 134 -3.32 -16.14 -8.57
N GLY A 135 -2.22 -16.64 -7.98
CA GLY A 135 -0.92 -16.78 -8.64
C GLY A 135 -0.01 -15.56 -8.55
N TYR A 136 -0.42 -14.49 -7.91
CA TYR A 136 0.33 -13.29 -7.57
C TYR A 136 1.35 -12.88 -8.65
N PRO A 137 0.88 -12.36 -9.81
CA PRO A 137 1.77 -11.93 -10.90
C PRO A 137 2.55 -10.67 -10.52
N ASP A 138 3.60 -10.38 -11.25
CA ASP A 138 4.34 -9.14 -11.11
C ASP A 138 3.50 -7.95 -11.59
N PHE A 139 3.73 -6.78 -11.01
CA PHE A 139 3.05 -5.54 -11.38
C PHE A 139 3.64 -4.96 -12.68
N PRO A 140 2.85 -4.69 -13.72
CA PRO A 140 3.34 -4.08 -14.95
C PRO A 140 4.00 -2.71 -14.71
N LEU A 141 5.13 -2.42 -15.36
CA LEU A 141 5.86 -1.15 -15.18
C LEU A 141 4.99 0.08 -15.43
N ARG A 142 4.08 0.03 -16.42
CA ARG A 142 3.16 1.14 -16.71
C ARG A 142 2.13 1.36 -15.60
N GLN A 143 1.69 0.28 -14.93
CA GLN A 143 0.82 0.36 -13.78
C GLN A 143 1.53 1.01 -12.60
N ILE A 144 2.75 0.61 -12.32
CA ILE A 144 3.57 1.20 -11.26
C ILE A 144 3.88 2.69 -11.55
N ALA A 145 4.16 3.05 -12.79
CA ALA A 145 4.31 4.45 -13.18
C ALA A 145 3.04 5.27 -12.89
N ALA A 146 1.86 4.72 -13.16
CA ALA A 146 0.58 5.35 -12.85
C ALA A 146 0.33 5.47 -11.33
N VAL A 147 0.65 4.42 -10.55
CA VAL A 147 0.59 4.45 -9.08
C VAL A 147 1.48 5.56 -8.52
N ILE A 148 2.74 5.65 -8.99
CA ILE A 148 3.68 6.69 -8.57
C ILE A 148 3.11 8.09 -8.87
N ALA A 149 2.63 8.32 -10.09
CA ALA A 149 2.08 9.62 -10.50
C ALA A 149 0.84 10.00 -9.67
N LEU A 150 -0.06 9.04 -9.41
CA LEU A 150 -1.25 9.23 -8.57
C LEU A 150 -0.86 9.56 -7.12
N CYS A 151 -0.02 8.75 -6.51
CA CYS A 151 0.41 8.94 -5.11
C CYS A 151 1.12 10.28 -4.92
N ARG A 152 2.01 10.69 -5.84
CA ARG A 152 2.63 12.03 -5.79
C ARG A 152 1.60 13.16 -5.83
N GLY A 153 0.59 13.04 -6.70
CA GLY A 153 -0.51 13.99 -6.76
C GLY A 153 -1.31 14.06 -5.45
N ILE A 154 -1.63 12.91 -4.85
CA ILE A 154 -2.32 12.84 -3.56
C ILE A 154 -1.45 13.43 -2.45
N MET A 155 -0.16 13.05 -2.36
CA MET A 155 0.77 13.58 -1.36
C MET A 155 0.84 15.10 -1.39
N LEU A 156 0.88 15.70 -2.59
CA LEU A 156 0.90 17.16 -2.75
C LEU A 156 -0.42 17.82 -2.33
N ARG A 157 -1.58 17.26 -2.73
CA ARG A 157 -2.90 17.84 -2.44
C ARG A 157 -3.30 17.69 -0.98
N ARG A 158 -2.89 16.59 -0.34
CA ARG A 158 -3.31 16.22 1.02
C ARG A 158 -2.21 16.33 2.06
N HIS A 159 -1.02 16.80 1.66
CA HIS A 159 0.16 16.93 2.54
C HIS A 159 0.52 15.61 3.24
N VAL A 160 0.38 14.48 2.53
CA VAL A 160 0.71 13.16 3.06
C VAL A 160 2.22 13.02 3.18
N PRO A 161 2.78 12.82 4.39
CA PRO A 161 4.21 12.60 4.55
C PRO A 161 4.59 11.20 4.04
N SER A 162 5.84 11.04 3.60
CA SER A 162 6.31 9.79 2.97
C SER A 162 6.11 8.54 3.85
N HIS A 163 6.32 8.65 5.16
CA HIS A 163 6.15 7.54 6.11
C HIS A 163 4.67 7.16 6.39
N ARG A 164 3.72 7.88 5.77
CA ARG A 164 2.29 7.54 5.83
C ARG A 164 1.74 7.05 4.47
N VAL A 165 2.63 6.61 3.57
CA VAL A 165 2.26 5.81 2.39
C VAL A 165 2.53 4.36 2.75
N LEU A 166 1.47 3.59 2.99
CA LEU A 166 1.51 2.30 3.68
C LEU A 166 0.87 1.18 2.85
N ALA A 167 1.25 -0.05 3.16
CA ALA A 167 0.56 -1.26 2.71
C ALA A 167 -0.67 -1.54 3.59
N HIS A 168 -1.70 -2.18 3.02
CA HIS A 168 -2.79 -2.71 3.83
C HIS A 168 -2.29 -3.70 4.88
N SER A 169 -1.29 -4.52 4.53
CA SER A 169 -0.64 -5.42 5.49
C SER A 169 0.08 -4.71 6.63
N ASP A 170 0.52 -3.45 6.47
CA ASP A 170 1.14 -2.71 7.57
C ASP A 170 0.13 -2.37 8.66
N VAL A 171 -1.07 -1.96 8.27
CA VAL A 171 -2.13 -1.53 9.21
C VAL A 171 -3.01 -2.68 9.69
N ALA A 172 -2.97 -3.83 9.02
CA ALA A 172 -3.76 -5.02 9.36
C ALA A 172 -2.95 -6.33 9.20
N PRO A 173 -1.79 -6.48 9.88
CA PRO A 173 -0.82 -7.55 9.63
C PRO A 173 -1.39 -8.96 9.83
N HIS A 174 -2.35 -9.13 10.73
CA HIS A 174 -2.95 -10.42 11.07
C HIS A 174 -3.97 -10.95 10.05
N ARG A 175 -4.45 -10.13 9.10
CA ARG A 175 -5.48 -10.55 8.15
C ARG A 175 -5.20 -10.16 6.70
N LYS A 176 -4.19 -9.32 6.44
CA LYS A 176 -3.91 -8.78 5.11
C LYS A 176 -2.47 -9.04 4.66
N LYS A 177 -2.32 -9.20 3.34
CA LYS A 177 -1.03 -9.43 2.70
C LYS A 177 -0.71 -8.39 1.64
N ASP A 178 -1.75 -7.68 1.15
CA ASP A 178 -1.68 -6.71 0.06
C ASP A 178 -0.91 -5.43 0.44
N PRO A 179 -0.22 -4.80 -0.52
CA PRO A 179 -0.01 -5.22 -1.90
C PRO A 179 1.06 -6.33 -2.06
N GLY A 180 1.69 -6.79 -0.97
CA GLY A 180 2.60 -7.93 -0.89
C GLY A 180 4.05 -7.63 -1.27
N GLU A 181 4.89 -8.69 -1.19
CA GLU A 181 6.35 -8.60 -1.33
C GLU A 181 6.84 -8.34 -2.76
N LYS A 182 6.02 -8.60 -3.80
CA LYS A 182 6.36 -8.27 -5.20
C LYS A 182 6.07 -6.81 -5.54
N PHE A 183 5.39 -6.07 -4.66
CA PHE A 183 5.11 -4.66 -4.90
C PHE A 183 6.43 -3.86 -4.81
N PRO A 184 6.76 -3.04 -5.82
CA PRO A 184 8.09 -2.46 -5.94
C PRO A 184 8.26 -1.17 -5.11
N TRP A 185 8.18 -1.27 -3.77
CA TRP A 185 8.31 -0.16 -2.83
C TRP A 185 9.55 0.70 -3.06
N HIS A 186 10.69 0.05 -3.35
CA HIS A 186 11.93 0.75 -3.69
C HIS A 186 11.76 1.71 -4.90
N SER A 187 11.03 1.29 -5.93
CA SER A 187 10.79 2.13 -7.12
C SER A 187 9.90 3.33 -6.80
N LEU A 188 8.92 3.15 -5.91
CA LEU A 188 8.08 4.24 -5.42
C LEU A 188 8.95 5.26 -4.65
N ALA A 189 9.75 4.80 -3.72
CA ALA A 189 10.60 5.65 -2.88
C ALA A 189 11.64 6.44 -3.71
N ASN A 190 12.26 5.82 -4.70
CA ASN A 190 13.15 6.49 -5.65
C ASN A 190 12.44 7.59 -6.45
N SER A 191 11.12 7.54 -6.52
CA SER A 191 10.28 8.56 -7.17
C SER A 191 9.64 9.54 -6.16
N GLY A 192 10.09 9.53 -4.91
CA GLY A 192 9.59 10.40 -3.84
C GLY A 192 8.25 9.98 -3.24
N VAL A 193 7.84 8.71 -3.39
CA VAL A 193 6.61 8.15 -2.83
C VAL A 193 6.94 7.06 -1.83
N GLY A 194 6.50 7.25 -0.58
CA GLY A 194 6.74 6.30 0.50
C GLY A 194 8.10 6.51 1.18
N HIS A 195 8.24 5.84 2.31
CA HIS A 195 9.46 5.84 3.13
C HIS A 195 10.20 4.53 2.92
N TRP A 196 11.48 4.59 2.63
CA TRP A 196 12.28 3.43 2.31
C TRP A 196 13.75 3.64 2.68
N VAL A 197 14.39 2.58 3.12
CA VAL A 197 15.85 2.47 3.23
C VAL A 197 16.31 1.21 2.50
N THR A 198 17.54 1.18 2.01
CA THR A 198 18.10 -0.05 1.45
C THR A 198 18.16 -1.11 2.56
N PRO A 199 17.50 -2.27 2.40
CA PRO A 199 17.52 -3.30 3.42
C PRO A 199 18.93 -3.80 3.70
N ALA A 200 19.25 -4.04 4.97
CA ALA A 200 20.52 -4.65 5.33
C ALA A 200 20.65 -6.06 4.70
N PRO A 201 21.85 -6.50 4.33
CA PRO A 201 22.07 -7.82 3.74
C PRO A 201 21.54 -8.95 4.64
N ILE A 202 20.93 -9.96 4.02
CA ILE A 202 20.52 -11.18 4.70
C ILE A 202 21.77 -12.05 4.92
N VAL A 203 22.11 -12.23 6.19
CA VAL A 203 23.24 -13.09 6.59
C VAL A 203 22.75 -14.34 7.30
N ARG A 204 23.58 -15.37 7.37
CA ARG A 204 23.30 -16.57 8.20
C ARG A 204 23.36 -16.19 9.67
N GLY A 205 22.43 -16.69 10.44
CA GLY A 205 22.38 -16.45 11.88
C GLY A 205 20.99 -16.77 12.44
N GLU A 206 20.92 -16.80 13.76
CA GLU A 206 19.63 -16.90 14.44
C GLU A 206 18.96 -15.52 14.48
N GLY A 207 17.62 -15.53 14.50
CA GLY A 207 16.77 -14.35 14.67
C GLY A 207 15.79 -14.57 15.83
N LEU A 208 15.14 -13.48 16.22
CA LEU A 208 14.02 -13.57 17.16
C LEU A 208 12.85 -14.21 16.44
N LYS A 209 12.23 -15.22 17.06
CA LYS A 209 11.21 -16.06 16.44
C LYS A 209 10.16 -16.52 17.44
N LEU A 210 9.08 -17.07 16.92
CA LEU A 210 7.93 -17.56 17.68
C LEU A 210 8.38 -18.44 18.88
N GLY A 211 7.84 -18.13 20.06
CA GLY A 211 8.08 -18.82 21.32
C GLY A 211 9.20 -18.21 22.17
N MET A 212 10.04 -17.31 21.64
CA MET A 212 11.08 -16.67 22.44
C MET A 212 10.49 -15.64 23.41
N ILE A 213 11.10 -15.54 24.59
CA ILE A 213 10.76 -14.56 25.63
C ILE A 213 12.08 -13.91 26.08
N SER A 214 12.23 -12.60 25.86
CA SER A 214 13.44 -11.85 26.21
C SER A 214 13.24 -10.34 26.12
N ASP A 215 14.18 -9.58 26.70
CA ASP A 215 14.24 -8.13 26.51
C ASP A 215 14.47 -7.75 25.05
N SER A 216 15.26 -8.53 24.30
CA SER A 216 15.43 -8.28 22.85
C SER A 216 14.13 -8.39 22.05
N VAL A 217 13.20 -9.27 22.46
CA VAL A 217 11.85 -9.33 21.85
C VAL A 217 11.06 -8.08 22.23
N ARG A 218 11.15 -7.62 23.47
CA ARG A 218 10.50 -6.39 23.92
C ARG A 218 11.01 -5.17 23.15
N ASP A 219 12.34 -5.08 22.96
CA ASP A 219 12.98 -4.00 22.20
C ASP A 219 12.51 -3.98 20.73
N LEU A 220 12.39 -5.15 20.09
CA LEU A 220 11.82 -5.29 18.76
C LEU A 220 10.36 -4.78 18.70
N GLN A 221 9.52 -5.21 19.65
CA GLN A 221 8.11 -4.79 19.71
C GLN A 221 8.00 -3.27 19.91
N GLN A 222 8.83 -2.69 20.77
CA GLN A 222 8.90 -1.23 20.96
C GLN A 222 9.35 -0.50 19.68
N ALA A 223 10.34 -1.04 18.99
CA ALA A 223 10.82 -0.47 17.73
C ALA A 223 9.75 -0.51 16.63
N LEU A 224 9.02 -1.62 16.48
CA LEU A 224 7.89 -1.76 15.55
C LEU A 224 6.75 -0.80 15.91
N ALA A 225 6.38 -0.71 17.19
CA ALA A 225 5.35 0.22 17.66
C ALA A 225 5.76 1.69 17.43
N ARG A 226 7.02 2.04 17.68
CA ARG A 226 7.57 3.38 17.43
C ARG A 226 7.53 3.74 15.93
N TYR A 227 7.67 2.77 15.03
CA TYR A 227 7.52 2.98 13.60
C TYR A 227 6.04 3.19 13.20
N GLY A 228 5.09 2.59 13.93
CA GLY A 228 3.66 2.76 13.73
C GLY A 228 2.85 1.46 13.82
N TYR A 229 3.48 0.29 13.83
CA TYR A 229 2.76 -0.99 13.89
C TYR A 229 1.98 -1.17 15.19
N GLY A 230 0.71 -1.57 15.08
CA GLY A 230 -0.08 -1.99 16.24
C GLY A 230 0.38 -3.36 16.75
N SER A 231 1.22 -3.38 17.80
CA SER A 231 1.73 -4.62 18.40
C SER A 231 1.77 -4.50 19.92
N PRO A 232 1.32 -5.50 20.69
CA PRO A 232 1.51 -5.55 22.14
C PRO A 232 2.99 -5.65 22.49
N ILE A 233 3.44 -4.86 23.48
CA ILE A 233 4.82 -4.87 23.99
C ILE A 233 4.87 -5.80 25.21
N SER A 234 4.93 -7.11 24.96
CA SER A 234 4.89 -8.15 26.00
C SER A 234 6.25 -8.73 26.36
N GLY A 235 7.25 -8.62 25.48
CA GLY A 235 8.53 -9.33 25.57
C GLY A 235 8.44 -10.80 25.16
N LYS A 236 7.27 -11.27 24.71
CA LYS A 236 7.04 -12.60 24.15
C LYS A 236 6.83 -12.52 22.64
N PHE A 237 7.62 -13.25 21.87
CA PHE A 237 7.45 -13.37 20.44
C PHE A 237 6.31 -14.38 20.17
N ASP A 238 5.09 -13.87 20.13
CA ASP A 238 3.87 -14.63 19.85
C ASP A 238 3.48 -14.56 18.36
N ALA A 239 2.33 -15.13 18.00
CA ALA A 239 1.83 -15.13 16.64
C ALA A 239 1.60 -13.70 16.11
N ALA A 240 1.06 -12.80 16.95
CA ALA A 240 0.82 -11.41 16.58
C ALA A 240 2.15 -10.69 16.25
N THR A 241 3.19 -10.91 17.05
CA THR A 241 4.53 -10.37 16.77
C THR A 241 5.10 -10.94 15.44
N ALA A 242 4.92 -12.24 15.17
CA ALA A 242 5.36 -12.85 13.92
C ALA A 242 4.62 -12.28 12.70
N GLU A 243 3.33 -12.00 12.82
CA GLU A 243 2.51 -11.39 11.76
C GLU A 243 2.95 -9.96 11.46
N VAL A 244 3.24 -9.15 12.49
CA VAL A 244 3.79 -7.80 12.33
C VAL A 244 5.16 -7.83 11.65
N VAL A 245 6.07 -8.72 12.10
CA VAL A 245 7.39 -8.91 11.46
C VAL A 245 7.22 -9.33 9.99
N THR A 246 6.27 -10.21 9.70
CA THR A 246 5.97 -10.64 8.33
C THR A 246 5.48 -9.48 7.46
N ALA A 247 4.59 -8.63 7.97
CA ALA A 247 4.12 -7.44 7.26
C ALA A 247 5.26 -6.45 7.02
N PHE A 248 6.08 -6.18 8.03
CA PHE A 248 7.28 -5.38 7.91
C PHE A 248 8.22 -5.90 6.82
N GLN A 249 8.47 -7.20 6.78
CA GLN A 249 9.33 -7.83 5.76
C GLN A 249 8.74 -7.68 4.36
N ARG A 250 7.42 -7.87 4.16
CA ARG A 250 6.77 -7.65 2.86
C ARG A 250 6.99 -6.25 2.33
N HIS A 251 6.95 -5.26 3.19
CA HIS A 251 7.13 -3.88 2.78
C HIS A 251 8.62 -3.53 2.65
N PHE A 252 9.43 -3.72 3.69
CA PHE A 252 10.76 -3.13 3.83
C PHE A 252 11.93 -4.07 3.57
N ARG A 253 11.69 -5.37 3.53
CA ARG A 253 12.74 -6.38 3.28
C ARG A 253 12.19 -7.61 2.52
N PRO A 254 11.64 -7.42 1.30
CA PRO A 254 10.86 -8.42 0.58
C PRO A 254 11.66 -9.63 0.09
N ALA A 255 12.98 -9.58 0.12
CA ALA A 255 13.83 -10.69 -0.33
C ALA A 255 13.65 -11.99 0.46
N ARG A 256 13.15 -11.94 1.71
CA ARG A 256 12.78 -13.08 2.52
C ARG A 256 11.69 -12.70 3.53
N VAL A 257 10.51 -13.27 3.37
CA VAL A 257 9.34 -13.03 4.20
C VAL A 257 9.02 -14.31 4.97
N ASP A 258 9.49 -14.41 6.21
CA ASP A 258 9.42 -15.62 7.02
C ASP A 258 8.93 -15.38 8.46
N GLY A 259 8.70 -14.12 8.83
CA GLY A 259 8.26 -13.76 10.18
C GLY A 259 9.34 -13.92 11.26
N ILE A 260 10.60 -14.14 10.87
CA ILE A 260 11.75 -14.21 11.79
C ILE A 260 12.48 -12.87 11.76
N ALA A 261 12.58 -12.20 12.92
CA ALA A 261 13.33 -10.96 13.00
C ALA A 261 14.84 -11.26 13.09
N ASP A 262 15.43 -11.53 11.92
CA ASP A 262 16.85 -11.75 11.75
C ASP A 262 17.65 -10.42 11.79
N HIS A 263 18.98 -10.51 11.74
CA HIS A 263 19.85 -9.35 11.72
C HIS A 263 19.47 -8.33 10.65
N SER A 264 19.15 -8.79 9.43
CA SER A 264 18.71 -7.92 8.34
C SER A 264 17.42 -7.16 8.67
N THR A 265 16.43 -7.84 9.25
CA THR A 265 15.16 -7.25 9.68
C THR A 265 15.39 -6.18 10.75
N LEU A 266 16.18 -6.50 11.78
CA LEU A 266 16.45 -5.59 12.91
C LEU A 266 17.21 -4.33 12.46
N VAL A 267 18.27 -4.48 11.67
CA VAL A 267 19.06 -3.35 11.17
C VAL A 267 18.25 -2.49 10.19
N THR A 268 17.43 -3.09 9.34
CA THR A 268 16.54 -2.35 8.43
C THR A 268 15.53 -1.51 9.21
N LEU A 269 14.91 -2.07 10.26
CA LEU A 269 13.98 -1.35 11.13
C LEU A 269 14.68 -0.18 11.86
N GLN A 270 15.88 -0.40 12.38
CA GLN A 270 16.67 0.67 13.02
C GLN A 270 17.00 1.80 12.05
N SER A 271 17.37 1.48 10.80
CA SER A 271 17.67 2.46 9.76
C SER A 271 16.44 3.28 9.37
N LEU A 272 15.26 2.63 9.27
CA LEU A 272 13.98 3.31 9.03
C LEU A 272 13.65 4.27 10.17
N LEU A 273 13.79 3.83 11.42
CA LEU A 273 13.53 4.68 12.58
C LEU A 273 14.48 5.89 12.65
N ALA A 274 15.74 5.70 12.28
CA ALA A 274 16.73 6.78 12.26
C ALA A 274 16.49 7.81 11.15
N SER A 275 15.78 7.43 10.10
CA SER A 275 15.45 8.29 8.95
C SER A 275 14.04 8.90 9.00
N LEU A 276 13.25 8.60 10.05
CA LEU A 276 12.00 9.31 10.28
C LEU A 276 12.25 10.80 10.52
N PRO A 277 11.38 11.69 10.02
CA PRO A 277 11.44 13.11 10.36
C PRO A 277 11.43 13.26 11.89
N THR A 278 12.37 14.03 12.43
CA THR A 278 12.29 14.48 13.82
C THR A 278 11.05 15.36 13.95
N GLU A 279 10.19 15.09 14.92
CA GLU A 279 9.10 16.00 15.28
C GLU A 279 9.73 17.34 15.64
N THR A 280 9.72 18.27 14.69
CA THR A 280 10.03 19.67 15.00
C THR A 280 8.86 20.15 15.86
N THR A 281 9.07 20.26 17.14
CA THR A 281 8.14 20.90 18.07
C THR A 281 7.88 22.29 17.49
N VAL A 282 6.72 22.48 16.87
CA VAL A 282 6.25 23.83 16.52
C VAL A 282 5.92 24.48 17.86
N VAL A 283 6.89 25.18 18.40
CA VAL A 283 6.65 26.12 19.49
C VAL A 283 5.84 27.24 18.85
N GLU A 284 4.51 27.19 19.03
CA GLU A 284 3.66 28.32 18.75
C GLU A 284 4.19 29.52 19.54
N ALA A 285 4.81 30.45 18.82
CA ALA A 285 5.04 31.78 19.36
C ALA A 285 3.67 32.45 19.51
N ARG A 286 3.24 32.56 20.77
CA ARG A 286 2.08 33.36 21.19
C ARG A 286 2.36 34.84 21.00
#